data_83f2ab2396438ad5620ee8be27d024cc
#
_entry.id   83f2ab2396438ad5620ee8be27d024cc
#
_cell.length_a   1.000
_cell.length_b   1.000
_cell.length_c   1.000
_cell.angle_alpha   90.00
_cell.angle_beta   90.00
_cell.angle_gamma   90.00
#
_symmetry.space_group_name_H-M   'P 1'
#
loop_
_entity.id
_entity.type
_entity.pdbx_description
1 polymer ?
#
loop_
_entity_poly.entity_id
_entity_poly.type
_entity_poly.pdbx_seq_one_letter_code
_entity_poly.pdbx_strand_id
1 'polypeptide(L)'
;MKKIILIAAILLGALTNGQAQVINKNAAKRIGEAVKEGYQDVKGAIVQDTKPTGEHTIWDIYAAPKVGLNLSNLSGIDGKMKVGVVAGTYFEVFIANNIAIDAELLYSHQGSSGVYHNIDTTDDYGNPVVQEYGPYNFNLHYFNMNYLVRWYPWADLPWSFTTGVHTGYLISGHTKRKNGKDINLKNNIYRGDISIPFGVSYEWKQWQVEARYSLSLRKLTKNAKAKDLLKNARNSMFEVTLGYRIQVL
;
A
#
# COMPACT_ATOMS: atom_id res chain seq x y z
N MET A 1 -8.28 -2.96 -26.11
CA MET A 1 -6.81 -3.06 -25.89
C MET A 1 -6.10 -1.70 -25.89
N LYS A 2 -6.06 -0.91 -26.97
CA LYS A 2 -5.34 0.39 -27.02
C LYS A 2 -5.76 1.40 -25.94
N LYS A 3 -7.04 1.40 -25.50
CA LYS A 3 -7.58 2.35 -24.51
C LYS A 3 -7.18 2.05 -23.06
N ILE A 4 -7.09 0.77 -22.69
CA ILE A 4 -6.67 0.34 -21.34
C ILE A 4 -5.17 0.62 -21.13
N ILE A 5 -4.36 0.35 -22.17
CA ILE A 5 -2.94 0.69 -22.20
C ILE A 5 -2.75 2.21 -22.07
N LEU A 6 -3.63 3.00 -22.69
CA LEU A 6 -3.59 4.46 -22.60
C LEU A 6 -3.91 4.97 -21.20
N ILE A 7 -4.87 4.37 -20.48
CA ILE A 7 -5.21 4.71 -19.09
C ILE A 7 -4.04 4.39 -18.17
N ALA A 8 -3.43 3.20 -18.31
CA ALA A 8 -2.24 2.82 -17.55
C ALA A 8 -1.04 3.73 -17.85
N ALA A 9 -0.84 4.12 -19.12
CA ALA A 9 0.23 5.03 -19.54
C ALA A 9 0.00 6.47 -19.03
N ILE A 10 -1.24 6.95 -18.98
CA ILE A 10 -1.59 8.28 -18.46
C ILE A 10 -1.38 8.32 -16.94
N LEU A 11 -1.76 7.26 -16.20
CA LEU A 11 -1.51 7.13 -14.78
C LEU A 11 -0.01 7.04 -14.46
N LEU A 12 0.76 6.31 -15.24
CA LEU A 12 2.23 6.22 -15.11
C LEU A 12 2.91 7.55 -15.47
N GLY A 13 2.47 8.21 -16.55
CA GLY A 13 3.04 9.49 -17.00
C GLY A 13 2.78 10.66 -16.06
N ALA A 14 1.64 10.67 -15.37
CA ALA A 14 1.31 11.68 -14.35
C ALA A 14 2.20 11.59 -13.10
N LEU A 15 2.80 10.42 -12.83
CA LEU A 15 3.61 10.15 -11.65
C LEU A 15 5.11 10.36 -11.86
N THR A 16 5.59 10.32 -13.10
CA THR A 16 7.02 10.51 -13.44
C THR A 16 7.43 11.97 -13.54
N ASN A 17 6.48 12.87 -13.84
CA ASN A 17 6.73 14.32 -13.87
C ASN A 17 6.27 14.95 -12.56
N GLY A 18 7.19 15.15 -11.63
CA GLY A 18 6.98 15.72 -10.29
C GLY A 18 6.49 17.17 -10.23
N GLN A 19 5.80 17.62 -11.24
CA GLN A 19 5.07 18.90 -11.26
C GLN A 19 3.58 18.60 -11.32
N ALA A 20 2.86 19.00 -10.27
CA ALA A 20 1.41 19.07 -10.26
C ALA A 20 0.96 20.13 -11.31
N GLN A 21 0.93 19.74 -12.56
CA GLN A 21 0.22 20.52 -13.56
C GLN A 21 -1.27 20.46 -13.23
N VAL A 22 -1.84 21.63 -13.07
CA VAL A 22 -3.28 21.86 -12.97
C VAL A 22 -3.94 21.03 -14.08
N ILE A 23 -4.66 19.97 -13.69
CA ILE A 23 -5.38 19.11 -14.63
C ILE A 23 -6.41 20.01 -15.32
N ASN A 24 -6.16 20.33 -16.58
CA ASN A 24 -7.07 21.13 -17.40
C ASN A 24 -8.44 20.40 -17.45
N LYS A 25 -9.54 21.17 -17.40
CA LYS A 25 -10.92 20.64 -17.45
C LYS A 25 -11.15 19.64 -18.60
N ASN A 26 -10.47 19.85 -19.73
CA ASN A 26 -10.53 18.93 -20.87
C ASN A 26 -9.83 17.60 -20.63
N ALA A 27 -8.72 17.58 -19.86
CA ALA A 27 -8.05 16.35 -19.46
C ALA A 27 -8.89 15.58 -18.45
N ALA A 28 -9.49 16.26 -17.47
CA ALA A 28 -10.41 15.65 -16.51
C ALA A 28 -11.64 15.01 -17.18
N LYS A 29 -12.21 15.69 -18.19
CA LYS A 29 -13.33 15.17 -19.00
C LYS A 29 -12.92 13.91 -19.79
N ARG A 30 -11.76 13.94 -20.46
CA ARG A 30 -11.23 12.76 -21.19
C ARG A 30 -10.94 11.58 -20.28
N ILE A 31 -10.41 11.82 -19.06
CA ILE A 31 -10.21 10.78 -18.04
C ILE A 31 -11.57 10.22 -17.60
N GLY A 32 -12.57 11.08 -17.35
CA GLY A 32 -13.92 10.66 -16.99
C GLY A 32 -14.62 9.81 -18.06
N GLU A 33 -14.47 10.18 -19.33
CA GLU A 33 -14.99 9.41 -20.47
C GLU A 33 -14.28 8.06 -20.62
N ALA A 34 -12.94 8.02 -20.49
CA ALA A 34 -12.16 6.79 -20.53
C ALA A 34 -12.48 5.84 -19.35
N VAL A 35 -12.71 6.38 -18.15
CA VAL A 35 -13.15 5.61 -16.99
C VAL A 35 -14.56 5.05 -17.21
N LYS A 36 -15.48 5.84 -17.78
CA LYS A 36 -16.85 5.38 -18.08
C LYS A 36 -16.87 4.29 -19.15
N GLU A 37 -16.07 4.43 -20.22
CA GLU A 37 -15.92 3.39 -21.25
C GLU A 37 -15.28 2.12 -20.64
N GLY A 38 -14.21 2.27 -19.85
CA GLY A 38 -13.60 1.14 -19.14
C GLY A 38 -14.56 0.44 -18.18
N TYR A 39 -15.43 1.17 -17.51
CA TYR A 39 -16.48 0.59 -16.66
C TYR A 39 -17.49 -0.24 -17.44
N GLN A 40 -17.88 0.19 -18.66
CA GLN A 40 -18.78 -0.58 -19.51
C GLN A 40 -18.11 -1.85 -20.07
N ASP A 41 -16.83 -1.76 -20.41
CA ASP A 41 -16.04 -2.91 -20.85
C ASP A 41 -15.89 -3.96 -19.71
N VAL A 42 -15.62 -3.49 -18.48
CA VAL A 42 -15.58 -4.34 -17.28
C VAL A 42 -16.94 -4.95 -16.98
N LYS A 43 -18.05 -4.20 -17.13
CA LYS A 43 -19.40 -4.73 -16.93
C LYS A 43 -19.74 -5.83 -17.94
N GLY A 44 -19.25 -5.74 -19.18
CA GLY A 44 -19.36 -6.81 -20.16
C GLY A 44 -18.54 -8.04 -19.82
N ALA A 45 -17.34 -7.86 -19.26
CA ALA A 45 -16.43 -8.96 -18.88
C ALA A 45 -16.91 -9.75 -17.64
N ILE A 46 -17.68 -9.12 -16.73
CA ILE A 46 -18.24 -9.81 -15.53
C ILE A 46 -19.17 -10.97 -15.91
N VAL A 47 -19.68 -11.01 -17.15
CA VAL A 47 -20.59 -12.04 -17.64
C VAL A 47 -19.84 -13.22 -18.27
N GLN A 48 -18.53 -13.12 -18.52
CA GLN A 48 -17.75 -14.23 -19.07
C GLN A 48 -17.37 -15.23 -17.99
N ASP A 49 -17.59 -16.51 -18.29
CA ASP A 49 -17.13 -17.63 -17.45
C ASP A 49 -15.60 -17.52 -17.27
N THR A 50 -15.19 -17.37 -16.01
CA THR A 50 -13.76 -17.38 -15.66
C THR A 50 -13.21 -18.80 -15.80
N LYS A 51 -11.95 -18.89 -16.23
CA LYS A 51 -11.23 -20.17 -16.28
C LYS A 51 -11.23 -20.88 -14.92
N PRO A 52 -11.12 -22.22 -14.90
CA PRO A 52 -10.94 -22.95 -13.66
C PRO A 52 -9.78 -22.39 -12.84
N THR A 53 -9.93 -22.45 -11.53
CA THR A 53 -8.92 -21.98 -10.58
C THR A 53 -7.57 -22.67 -10.83
N GLY A 54 -6.51 -21.90 -11.01
CA GLY A 54 -5.15 -22.41 -11.25
C GLY A 54 -4.76 -22.64 -12.71
N GLU A 55 -5.69 -22.55 -13.66
CA GLU A 55 -5.36 -22.62 -15.09
C GLU A 55 -5.19 -21.22 -15.68
N HIS A 56 -3.94 -20.86 -15.96
CA HIS A 56 -3.60 -19.57 -16.57
C HIS A 56 -2.83 -19.80 -17.88
N THR A 57 -3.06 -18.90 -18.83
CA THR A 57 -2.31 -18.89 -20.10
C THR A 57 -1.56 -17.56 -20.25
N ILE A 58 -0.53 -17.59 -21.09
CA ILE A 58 0.23 -16.39 -21.41
C ILE A 58 -0.71 -15.35 -22.00
N TRP A 59 -0.59 -14.11 -21.52
CA TRP A 59 -1.43 -12.96 -21.86
C TRP A 59 -2.85 -12.98 -21.27
N ASP A 60 -3.16 -13.88 -20.33
CA ASP A 60 -4.34 -13.65 -19.50
C ASP A 60 -4.14 -12.38 -18.70
N ILE A 61 -5.12 -11.48 -18.77
CA ILE A 61 -5.10 -10.19 -18.08
C ILE A 61 -6.30 -10.12 -17.15
N TYR A 62 -6.03 -9.85 -15.90
CA TYR A 62 -7.05 -9.66 -14.87
C TYR A 62 -6.98 -8.24 -14.32
N ALA A 63 -8.15 -7.68 -14.02
CA ALA A 63 -8.30 -6.48 -13.20
C ALA A 63 -9.13 -6.85 -11.98
N ALA A 64 -8.73 -6.34 -10.80
CA ALA A 64 -9.43 -6.68 -9.57
C ALA A 64 -9.51 -5.49 -8.62
N PRO A 65 -10.71 -5.14 -8.13
CA PRO A 65 -10.83 -4.38 -6.90
C PRO A 65 -10.26 -5.22 -5.74
N LYS A 66 -9.59 -4.57 -4.80
CA LYS A 66 -8.92 -5.18 -3.66
C LYS A 66 -9.23 -4.41 -2.39
N VAL A 67 -9.64 -5.11 -1.34
CA VAL A 67 -9.90 -4.53 -0.02
C VAL A 67 -9.31 -5.43 1.05
N GLY A 68 -8.96 -4.86 2.20
CA GLY A 68 -8.40 -5.65 3.28
C GLY A 68 -8.08 -4.85 4.52
N LEU A 69 -7.41 -5.53 5.43
CA LEU A 69 -6.92 -4.98 6.68
C LEU A 69 -5.40 -5.10 6.73
N ASN A 70 -4.76 -4.15 7.38
CA ASN A 70 -3.36 -4.24 7.72
C ASN A 70 -3.13 -4.13 9.23
N LEU A 71 -2.06 -4.76 9.68
CA LEU A 71 -1.46 -4.60 10.99
C LEU A 71 -0.11 -3.94 10.77
N SER A 72 0.00 -2.67 11.09
CA SER A 72 1.22 -1.89 10.90
C SER A 72 1.86 -1.54 12.24
N ASN A 73 3.18 -1.46 12.22
CA ASN A 73 3.97 -0.99 13.35
C ASN A 73 5.18 -0.19 12.86
N LEU A 74 5.63 0.71 13.70
CA LEU A 74 6.86 1.45 13.49
C LEU A 74 7.99 0.71 14.23
N SER A 75 8.75 -0.11 13.51
CA SER A 75 9.87 -0.86 14.10
C SER A 75 10.97 0.08 14.58
N GLY A 76 11.57 -0.22 15.74
CA GLY A 76 12.61 0.59 16.37
C GLY A 76 12.11 1.61 17.39
N ILE A 77 10.82 1.64 17.66
CA ILE A 77 10.20 2.35 18.77
C ILE A 77 9.25 1.43 19.51
N ASP A 78 9.09 1.66 20.82
CA ASP A 78 8.18 0.88 21.67
C ASP A 78 6.73 1.33 21.41
N GLY A 79 6.09 0.71 20.44
CA GLY A 79 4.71 0.96 20.08
C GLY A 79 3.93 -0.33 19.85
N LYS A 80 2.61 -0.25 19.95
CA LYS A 80 1.69 -1.35 19.68
C LYS A 80 1.30 -1.35 18.20
N MET A 81 1.09 -2.53 17.66
CA MET A 81 0.54 -2.69 16.32
C MET A 81 -0.79 -1.95 16.17
N LYS A 82 -1.00 -1.35 15.02
CA LYS A 82 -2.20 -0.64 14.68
C LYS A 82 -2.90 -1.33 13.54
N VAL A 83 -4.21 -1.56 13.72
CA VAL A 83 -5.08 -2.05 12.66
C VAL A 83 -5.42 -0.89 11.74
N GLY A 84 -5.30 -1.10 10.44
CA GLY A 84 -5.70 -0.16 9.40
C GLY A 84 -6.45 -0.86 8.28
N VAL A 85 -6.90 -0.06 7.32
CA VAL A 85 -7.63 -0.54 6.14
C VAL A 85 -6.77 -0.37 4.91
N VAL A 86 -6.95 -1.28 3.94
CA VAL A 86 -6.36 -1.24 2.61
C VAL A 86 -7.48 -1.35 1.60
N ALA A 87 -7.46 -0.50 0.57
CA ALA A 87 -8.43 -0.56 -0.52
C ALA A 87 -7.84 0.00 -1.81
N GLY A 88 -8.19 -0.60 -2.94
CA GLY A 88 -7.75 -0.14 -4.25
C GLY A 88 -8.01 -1.15 -5.34
N THR A 89 -7.09 -1.24 -6.28
CA THR A 89 -7.19 -2.15 -7.42
C THR A 89 -5.81 -2.67 -7.81
N TYR A 90 -5.80 -3.80 -8.49
CA TYR A 90 -4.60 -4.31 -9.16
C TYR A 90 -4.92 -4.81 -10.57
N PHE A 91 -3.88 -4.84 -11.39
CA PHE A 91 -3.86 -5.45 -12.70
C PHE A 91 -2.82 -6.55 -12.68
N GLU A 92 -3.19 -7.71 -13.17
CA GLU A 92 -2.34 -8.90 -13.25
C GLU A 92 -2.24 -9.34 -14.71
N VAL A 93 -1.03 -9.57 -15.18
CA VAL A 93 -0.74 -10.02 -16.53
C VAL A 93 0.13 -11.27 -16.47
N PHE A 94 -0.34 -12.37 -17.01
CA PHE A 94 0.44 -13.61 -17.12
C PHE A 94 1.47 -13.52 -18.24
N ILE A 95 2.75 -13.61 -17.87
CA ILE A 95 3.88 -13.64 -18.81
C ILE A 95 4.37 -15.06 -19.10
N ALA A 96 3.95 -16.01 -18.26
CA ALA A 96 4.10 -17.44 -18.43
C ALA A 96 2.91 -18.13 -17.75
N ASN A 97 2.68 -19.41 -18.02
CA ASN A 97 1.55 -20.14 -17.43
C ASN A 97 1.55 -20.16 -15.89
N ASN A 98 2.72 -19.94 -15.29
CA ASN A 98 2.92 -20.00 -13.86
C ASN A 98 3.53 -18.70 -13.27
N ILE A 99 3.69 -17.65 -14.07
CA ILE A 99 4.25 -16.36 -13.62
C ILE A 99 3.38 -15.24 -14.13
N ALA A 100 2.95 -14.37 -13.21
CA ALA A 100 2.28 -13.12 -13.52
C ALA A 100 3.07 -11.91 -12.98
N ILE A 101 2.81 -10.76 -13.58
CA ILE A 101 3.25 -9.45 -13.08
C ILE A 101 2.03 -8.69 -12.65
N ASP A 102 2.06 -8.18 -11.42
CA ASP A 102 1.00 -7.38 -10.85
C ASP A 102 1.43 -5.92 -10.74
N ALA A 103 0.52 -5.01 -11.08
CA ALA A 103 0.62 -3.59 -10.77
C ALA A 103 -0.56 -3.19 -9.89
N GLU A 104 -0.29 -2.76 -8.67
CA GLU A 104 -1.34 -2.41 -7.68
C GLU A 104 -1.34 -0.92 -7.38
N LEU A 105 -2.53 -0.36 -7.22
CA LEU A 105 -2.76 1.00 -6.73
C LEU A 105 -3.67 0.90 -5.49
N LEU A 106 -3.10 1.16 -4.31
CA LEU A 106 -3.79 0.94 -3.05
C LEU A 106 -3.71 2.19 -2.17
N TYR A 107 -4.81 2.53 -1.54
CA TYR A 107 -4.81 3.36 -0.35
C TYR A 107 -4.59 2.48 0.87
N SER A 108 -3.78 2.93 1.84
CA SER A 108 -3.65 2.25 3.13
C SER A 108 -3.56 3.24 4.30
N HIS A 109 -4.24 2.87 5.38
CA HIS A 109 -4.12 3.53 6.67
C HIS A 109 -3.18 2.71 7.55
N GLN A 110 -2.09 3.32 8.00
CA GLN A 110 -1.01 2.66 8.72
C GLN A 110 -0.63 3.46 9.98
N GLY A 111 0.29 2.94 10.77
CA GLY A 111 0.84 3.67 11.90
C GLY A 111 1.24 2.78 13.06
N SER A 112 1.29 3.37 14.26
CA SER A 112 1.55 2.69 15.52
C SER A 112 0.77 3.39 16.61
N SER A 113 0.45 2.68 17.68
CA SER A 113 -0.27 3.22 18.84
C SER A 113 0.51 2.98 20.13
N GLY A 114 0.23 3.80 21.15
CA GLY A 114 0.83 3.62 22.45
C GLY A 114 2.33 3.84 22.51
N VAL A 115 2.87 4.72 21.67
CA VAL A 115 4.30 5.05 21.64
C VAL A 115 4.63 6.02 22.76
N TYR A 116 5.63 5.68 23.56
CA TYR A 116 6.16 6.54 24.62
C TYR A 116 7.53 7.08 24.22
N HIS A 117 7.78 8.31 24.63
CA HIS A 117 9.06 8.99 24.46
C HIS A 117 9.65 9.31 25.82
N ASN A 118 10.81 8.77 26.10
CA ASN A 118 11.54 8.98 27.33
C ASN A 118 12.57 10.09 27.11
N ILE A 119 12.54 11.09 27.96
CA ILE A 119 13.54 12.17 27.99
C ILE A 119 14.30 12.05 29.29
N ASP A 120 15.61 11.88 29.18
CA ASP A 120 16.51 11.97 30.32
C ASP A 120 16.59 13.44 30.74
N THR A 121 16.19 13.73 31.97
CA THR A 121 16.23 15.06 32.58
C THR A 121 16.82 14.94 33.99
N THR A 122 17.09 16.06 34.62
CA THR A 122 17.50 16.09 36.04
C THR A 122 16.37 16.68 36.87
N ASP A 123 16.17 16.18 38.06
CA ASP A 123 15.29 16.79 39.05
C ASP A 123 15.89 18.09 39.62
N ASP A 124 15.16 18.77 40.49
CA ASP A 124 15.58 20.02 41.12
C ASP A 124 16.81 19.84 42.05
N TYR A 125 17.19 18.59 42.36
CA TYR A 125 18.34 18.19 43.15
C TYR A 125 19.54 17.71 42.33
N GLY A 126 19.41 17.73 40.96
CA GLY A 126 20.48 17.31 40.06
C GLY A 126 20.55 15.79 39.79
N ASN A 127 19.60 15.00 40.30
CA ASN A 127 19.58 13.56 40.06
C ASN A 127 19.01 13.26 38.67
N PRO A 128 19.54 12.25 37.95
CA PRO A 128 19.00 11.86 36.65
C PRO A 128 17.58 11.25 36.81
N VAL A 129 16.61 11.82 36.11
CA VAL A 129 15.22 11.35 36.09
C VAL A 129 14.79 11.12 34.65
N VAL A 130 14.15 9.98 34.40
CA VAL A 130 13.55 9.68 33.09
C VAL A 130 12.11 10.16 33.10
N GLN A 131 11.83 11.18 32.32
CA GLN A 131 10.47 11.68 32.14
C GLN A 131 9.82 11.06 30.92
N GLU A 132 8.72 10.33 31.14
CA GLU A 132 7.98 9.62 30.10
C GLU A 132 6.89 10.52 29.51
N TYR A 133 6.93 10.73 28.19
CA TYR A 133 5.93 11.47 27.44
C TYR A 133 5.16 10.54 26.52
N GLY A 134 3.84 10.52 26.63
CA GLY A 134 2.99 9.68 25.80
C GLY A 134 1.63 9.39 26.43
N PRO A 135 0.89 8.38 25.97
CA PRO A 135 1.13 7.67 24.70
C PRO A 135 0.78 8.49 23.45
N TYR A 136 1.58 8.33 22.42
CA TYR A 136 1.33 8.91 21.09
C TYR A 136 0.73 7.87 20.16
N ASN A 137 -0.27 8.27 19.37
CA ASN A 137 -0.87 7.46 18.33
C ASN A 137 -0.55 8.05 16.97
N PHE A 138 0.16 7.31 16.15
CA PHE A 138 0.53 7.70 14.79
C PHE A 138 -0.53 7.22 13.80
N ASN A 139 -1.03 8.15 12.98
CA ASN A 139 -1.97 7.92 11.90
C ASN A 139 -1.31 8.36 10.59
N LEU A 140 -1.00 7.41 9.73
CA LEU A 140 -0.32 7.62 8.48
C LEU A 140 -1.20 7.09 7.34
N HIS A 141 -1.48 7.95 6.37
CA HIS A 141 -2.29 7.61 5.20
C HIS A 141 -1.39 7.60 3.98
N TYR A 142 -1.30 6.46 3.33
CA TYR A 142 -0.46 6.26 2.17
C TYR A 142 -1.28 5.98 0.92
N PHE A 143 -0.77 6.46 -0.20
CA PHE A 143 -1.08 5.96 -1.52
C PHE A 143 0.07 5.07 -1.95
N ASN A 144 -0.22 3.81 -2.19
CA ASN A 144 0.79 2.79 -2.48
C ASN A 144 0.70 2.36 -3.94
N MET A 145 1.87 2.19 -4.56
CA MET A 145 2.04 1.57 -5.86
C MET A 145 2.96 0.37 -5.68
N ASN A 146 2.48 -0.81 -6.04
CA ASN A 146 3.23 -2.04 -5.92
C ASN A 146 3.44 -2.64 -7.31
N TYR A 147 4.66 -3.10 -7.54
CA TYR A 147 5.04 -3.87 -8.72
C TYR A 147 5.52 -5.22 -8.23
N LEU A 148 4.77 -6.27 -8.53
CA LEU A 148 4.98 -7.59 -7.95
C LEU A 148 5.15 -8.63 -9.04
N VAL A 149 5.91 -9.65 -8.72
CA VAL A 149 5.97 -10.90 -9.45
C VAL A 149 5.21 -11.92 -8.64
N ARG A 150 4.26 -12.57 -9.26
CA ARG A 150 3.45 -13.64 -8.68
C ARG A 150 3.83 -14.95 -9.35
N TRP A 151 4.19 -15.93 -8.54
CA TRP A 151 4.60 -17.23 -8.99
C TRP A 151 3.66 -18.32 -8.49
N TYR A 152 3.18 -19.14 -9.40
CA TYR A 152 2.31 -20.30 -9.19
C TYR A 152 3.15 -21.56 -9.32
N PRO A 153 3.70 -22.13 -8.23
CA PRO A 153 4.62 -23.26 -8.32
C PRO A 153 3.94 -24.57 -8.74
N TRP A 154 2.63 -24.67 -8.55
CA TRP A 154 1.84 -25.86 -8.84
C TRP A 154 0.68 -25.52 -9.78
N ALA A 155 0.63 -26.22 -10.94
CA ALA A 155 -0.40 -25.99 -11.95
C ALA A 155 -1.82 -26.34 -11.47
N ASP A 156 -1.93 -27.35 -10.59
CA ASP A 156 -3.22 -27.86 -10.11
C ASP A 156 -3.65 -27.26 -8.76
N LEU A 157 -2.83 -26.39 -8.16
CA LEU A 157 -3.10 -25.79 -6.87
C LEU A 157 -3.27 -24.30 -6.99
N PRO A 158 -4.30 -23.73 -6.35
CA PRO A 158 -4.63 -22.31 -6.44
C PRO A 158 -3.76 -21.42 -5.52
N TRP A 159 -2.57 -21.87 -5.18
CA TRP A 159 -1.63 -21.12 -4.34
C TRP A 159 -0.61 -20.37 -5.17
N SER A 160 -0.31 -19.15 -4.78
CA SER A 160 0.77 -18.40 -5.38
C SER A 160 1.59 -17.64 -4.33
N PHE A 161 2.83 -17.34 -4.69
CA PHE A 161 3.74 -16.53 -3.90
C PHE A 161 4.02 -15.23 -4.61
N THR A 162 4.05 -14.14 -3.85
CA THR A 162 4.28 -12.80 -4.38
C THR A 162 5.50 -12.16 -3.73
N THR A 163 6.29 -11.48 -4.55
CA THR A 163 7.36 -10.58 -4.08
C THR A 163 7.55 -9.46 -5.09
N GLY A 164 8.29 -8.42 -4.72
CA GLY A 164 8.56 -7.31 -5.63
C GLY A 164 8.93 -6.03 -4.89
N VAL A 165 8.43 -4.91 -5.40
CA VAL A 165 8.70 -3.58 -4.83
C VAL A 165 7.36 -2.92 -4.47
N HIS A 166 7.27 -2.50 -3.24
CA HIS A 166 6.19 -1.66 -2.72
C HIS A 166 6.71 -0.25 -2.56
N THR A 167 6.02 0.71 -3.15
CA THR A 167 6.31 2.14 -2.98
C THR A 167 5.11 2.83 -2.37
N GLY A 168 5.33 3.57 -1.28
CA GLY A 168 4.30 4.32 -0.59
C GLY A 168 4.55 5.83 -0.66
N TYR A 169 3.52 6.60 -0.93
CA TYR A 169 3.55 8.05 -0.82
C TYR A 169 2.62 8.53 0.28
N LEU A 170 3.19 9.19 1.31
CA LEU A 170 2.44 9.71 2.44
C LEU A 170 1.56 10.90 2.01
N ILE A 171 0.25 10.70 2.05
CA ILE A 171 -0.76 11.72 1.75
C ILE A 171 -0.98 12.59 2.99
N SER A 172 -1.15 11.95 4.14
CA SER A 172 -1.44 12.60 5.41
C SER A 172 -0.78 11.85 6.56
N GLY A 173 -0.24 12.60 7.53
CA GLY A 173 0.37 12.03 8.72
C GLY A 173 0.09 12.90 9.93
N HIS A 174 -0.54 12.30 10.94
CA HIS A 174 -0.87 12.96 12.19
C HIS A 174 -0.46 12.11 13.38
N THR A 175 -0.01 12.76 14.45
CA THR A 175 0.13 12.11 15.75
C THR A 175 -0.72 12.82 16.78
N LYS A 176 -1.40 12.03 17.59
CA LYS A 176 -2.24 12.52 18.66
C LYS A 176 -1.75 11.96 19.99
N ARG A 177 -1.50 12.84 20.95
CA ARG A 177 -1.26 12.50 22.35
C ARG A 177 -2.62 12.33 23.04
N LYS A 178 -2.76 11.37 23.95
CA LYS A 178 -3.93 11.26 24.83
C LYS A 178 -4.10 12.59 25.58
N ASN A 179 -5.20 13.29 25.38
CA ASN A 179 -5.49 14.64 25.92
C ASN A 179 -4.65 15.79 25.35
N GLY A 180 -4.02 15.66 24.17
CA GLY A 180 -3.19 16.68 23.55
C GLY A 180 -3.69 17.13 22.18
N LYS A 181 -3.08 18.21 21.65
CA LYS A 181 -3.34 18.72 20.29
C LYS A 181 -2.79 17.73 19.24
N ASP A 182 -3.48 17.63 18.11
CA ASP A 182 -2.99 16.94 16.93
C ASP A 182 -1.75 17.64 16.37
N ILE A 183 -0.69 16.86 16.12
CA ILE A 183 0.55 17.32 15.53
C ILE A 183 0.65 16.77 14.11
N ASN A 184 0.77 17.65 13.13
CA ASN A 184 0.98 17.28 11.74
C ASN A 184 2.44 16.84 11.53
N LEU A 185 2.64 15.62 11.06
CA LEU A 185 3.97 15.03 10.84
C LEU A 185 4.49 15.19 9.41
N LYS A 186 3.66 15.67 8.48
CA LYS A 186 3.93 15.68 7.04
C LYS A 186 5.27 16.35 6.66
N ASN A 187 5.72 17.32 7.44
CA ASN A 187 6.99 18.03 7.19
C ASN A 187 8.18 17.40 7.92
N ASN A 188 7.95 16.54 8.90
CA ASN A 188 8.96 15.99 9.79
C ASN A 188 9.39 14.58 9.41
N ILE A 189 8.60 13.88 8.60
CA ILE A 189 8.90 12.52 8.12
C ILE A 189 9.04 12.50 6.60
N TYR A 190 9.75 11.51 6.09
CA TYR A 190 9.85 11.30 4.65
C TYR A 190 8.49 10.87 4.09
N ARG A 191 8.08 11.47 2.97
CA ARG A 191 6.82 11.14 2.32
C ARG A 191 6.87 9.85 1.52
N GLY A 192 8.04 9.49 1.02
CA GLY A 192 8.23 8.26 0.25
C GLY A 192 8.66 7.12 1.15
N ASP A 193 8.01 5.98 1.02
CA ASP A 193 8.41 4.70 1.59
C ASP A 193 8.72 3.71 0.48
N ILE A 194 9.70 2.85 0.71
CA ILE A 194 10.07 1.76 -0.19
C ILE A 194 10.22 0.52 0.66
N SER A 195 9.53 -0.55 0.29
CA SER A 195 9.61 -1.82 1.00
C SER A 195 9.61 -3.02 0.06
N ILE A 196 10.07 -4.15 0.57
CA ILE A 196 10.01 -5.43 -0.13
C ILE A 196 8.86 -6.24 0.49
N PRO A 197 7.82 -6.54 -0.28
CA PRO A 197 6.73 -7.39 0.14
C PRO A 197 7.06 -8.86 -0.12
N PHE A 198 6.57 -9.73 0.77
CA PHE A 198 6.51 -11.17 0.62
C PHE A 198 5.10 -11.63 0.94
N GLY A 199 4.46 -12.28 0.00
CA GLY A 199 3.07 -12.68 0.13
C GLY A 199 2.81 -14.12 -0.29
N VAL A 200 1.74 -14.66 0.25
CA VAL A 200 1.12 -15.91 -0.19
C VAL A 200 -0.34 -15.63 -0.46
N SER A 201 -0.85 -16.17 -1.56
CA SER A 201 -2.25 -16.01 -1.92
C SER A 201 -2.88 -17.34 -2.31
N TYR A 202 -4.18 -17.37 -2.14
CA TYR A 202 -5.06 -18.48 -2.48
C TYR A 202 -6.18 -17.97 -3.35
N GLU A 203 -6.42 -18.66 -4.47
CA GLU A 203 -7.48 -18.35 -5.41
C GLU A 203 -8.64 -19.34 -5.27
N TRP A 204 -9.85 -18.78 -5.27
CA TRP A 204 -11.07 -19.57 -5.30
C TRP A 204 -12.06 -18.93 -6.26
N LYS A 205 -12.21 -19.54 -7.42
CA LYS A 205 -12.98 -18.97 -8.55
C LYS A 205 -12.42 -17.59 -8.93
N GLN A 206 -13.24 -16.53 -8.81
CA GLN A 206 -12.85 -15.14 -9.05
C GLN A 206 -12.23 -14.46 -7.82
N TRP A 207 -12.27 -15.09 -6.65
CA TRP A 207 -11.78 -14.51 -5.42
C TRP A 207 -10.31 -14.86 -5.20
N GLN A 208 -9.55 -13.89 -4.74
CA GLN A 208 -8.17 -14.06 -4.32
C GLN A 208 -8.00 -13.50 -2.92
N VAL A 209 -7.60 -14.36 -1.99
CA VAL A 209 -7.20 -13.96 -0.64
C VAL A 209 -5.68 -13.92 -0.59
N GLU A 210 -5.10 -12.85 -0.12
CA GLU A 210 -3.66 -12.70 -0.01
C GLU A 210 -3.25 -12.24 1.39
N ALA A 211 -2.26 -12.92 1.97
CA ALA A 211 -1.56 -12.50 3.17
C ALA A 211 -0.16 -12.05 2.78
N ARG A 212 0.25 -10.83 3.16
CA ARG A 212 1.49 -10.19 2.75
C ARG A 212 2.18 -9.54 3.93
N TYR A 213 3.49 -9.67 4.00
CA TYR A 213 4.34 -8.94 4.93
C TYR A 213 5.29 -8.04 4.16
N SER A 214 5.33 -6.76 4.52
CA SER A 214 6.15 -5.74 3.87
C SER A 214 7.17 -5.17 4.86
N LEU A 215 8.44 -5.22 4.47
CA LEU A 215 9.57 -4.68 5.22
C LEU A 215 10.07 -3.39 4.56
N SER A 216 9.90 -2.25 5.24
CA SER A 216 10.42 -0.99 4.74
C SER A 216 11.94 -0.93 4.81
N LEU A 217 12.55 -0.54 3.70
CA LEU A 217 13.99 -0.32 3.57
C LEU A 217 14.39 1.07 4.05
N ARG A 218 13.43 2.01 4.08
CA ARG A 218 13.68 3.41 4.38
C ARG A 218 13.29 3.75 5.82
N LYS A 219 14.13 4.61 6.45
CA LYS A 219 13.80 5.23 7.74
C LYS A 219 12.76 6.33 7.54
N LEU A 220 11.81 6.44 8.47
CA LEU A 220 10.74 7.44 8.42
C LEU A 220 11.22 8.87 8.73
N THR A 221 12.27 9.01 9.52
CA THR A 221 12.72 10.28 10.09
C THR A 221 13.48 11.15 9.10
N LYS A 222 13.04 12.40 8.90
CA LYS A 222 13.68 13.38 8.04
C LYS A 222 14.55 14.38 8.81
N ASN A 223 14.10 14.85 9.98
CA ASN A 223 14.71 15.92 10.75
C ASN A 223 15.16 15.45 12.13
N ALA A 224 16.11 16.17 12.77
CA ALA A 224 16.60 15.86 14.12
C ALA A 224 15.45 15.76 15.14
N LYS A 225 14.48 16.68 15.13
CA LYS A 225 13.30 16.66 16.01
C LYS A 225 12.43 15.40 15.84
N ALA A 226 12.30 14.89 14.61
CA ALA A 226 11.59 13.65 14.37
C ALA A 226 12.42 12.44 14.80
N LYS A 227 13.76 12.54 14.73
CA LYS A 227 14.68 11.49 15.17
C LYS A 227 14.62 11.27 16.67
N ASP A 228 14.41 12.33 17.46
CA ASP A 228 14.28 12.22 18.92
C ASP A 228 13.01 11.42 19.30
N LEU A 229 11.91 11.62 18.55
CA LEU A 229 10.62 10.96 18.79
C LEU A 229 10.53 9.55 18.16
N LEU A 230 11.06 9.38 16.96
CA LEU A 230 10.90 8.19 16.14
C LEU A 230 12.21 7.39 15.98
N LYS A 231 13.31 7.86 16.57
CA LYS A 231 14.65 7.24 16.43
C LYS A 231 14.94 6.90 14.96
N ASN A 232 15.22 5.66 14.66
CA ASN A 232 15.45 5.12 13.33
C ASN A 232 14.25 4.26 12.85
N ALA A 233 13.03 4.64 13.23
CA ALA A 233 11.84 3.87 12.93
C ALA A 233 11.70 3.57 11.43
N ARG A 234 11.32 2.35 11.14
CA ARG A 234 10.93 1.87 9.81
C ARG A 234 9.50 1.35 9.88
N ASN A 235 8.79 1.45 8.79
CA ASN A 235 7.46 0.90 8.69
C ASN A 235 7.54 -0.62 8.45
N SER A 236 6.77 -1.39 9.20
CA SER A 236 6.54 -2.81 8.94
C SER A 236 5.04 -3.05 8.92
N MET A 237 4.59 -3.82 7.96
CA MET A 237 3.16 -4.02 7.72
C MET A 237 2.89 -5.47 7.35
N PHE A 238 1.95 -6.07 8.06
CA PHE A 238 1.30 -7.30 7.67
C PHE A 238 -0.10 -6.97 7.16
N GLU A 239 -0.49 -7.46 6.00
CA GLU A 239 -1.80 -7.21 5.41
C GLU A 239 -2.48 -8.50 4.97
N VAL A 240 -3.80 -8.52 5.12
CA VAL A 240 -4.68 -9.56 4.56
C VAL A 240 -5.69 -8.87 3.68
N THR A 241 -5.73 -9.26 2.41
CA THR A 241 -6.57 -8.62 1.40
C THR A 241 -7.42 -9.65 0.67
N LEU A 242 -8.57 -9.19 0.20
CA LEU A 242 -9.49 -9.91 -0.66
C LEU A 242 -9.62 -9.13 -1.97
N GLY A 243 -9.34 -9.79 -3.08
CA GLY A 243 -9.53 -9.29 -4.43
C GLY A 243 -10.62 -10.05 -5.17
N TYR A 244 -11.32 -9.39 -6.06
CA TYR A 244 -12.26 -10.03 -6.99
C TYR A 244 -11.73 -9.90 -8.41
N ARG A 245 -11.25 -11.00 -8.98
CA ARG A 245 -10.58 -11.06 -10.28
C ARG A 245 -11.60 -11.04 -11.42
N ILE A 246 -11.43 -10.11 -12.32
CA ILE A 246 -12.22 -9.97 -13.54
C ILE A 246 -11.26 -10.18 -14.69
N GLN A 247 -11.46 -11.23 -15.48
CA GLN A 247 -10.68 -11.45 -16.68
C GLN A 247 -11.04 -10.39 -17.72
N VAL A 248 -10.02 -9.69 -18.23
CA VAL A 248 -10.17 -8.61 -19.21
C VAL A 248 -9.78 -9.10 -20.60
N LEU A 249 -8.90 -10.09 -20.66
CA LEU A 249 -8.38 -10.72 -21.88
C LEU A 249 -7.95 -12.12 -21.57
#